data_2172a4e63eb6c2db4738cc6df87f8d5c
#
_entry.id   2172a4e63eb6c2db4738cc6df87f8d5c
#
_cell.length_a   1.000
_cell.length_b   1.000
_cell.length_c   1.000
_cell.angle_alpha   90.00
_cell.angle_beta   90.00
_cell.angle_gamma   90.00
#
_symmetry.space_group_name_H-M   'P 1'
#
loop_
_entity.id
_entity.type
_entity.pdbx_description
1 polymer ?
#
loop_
_entity_poly.entity_id
_entity_poly.type
_entity_poly.pdbx_seq_one_letter_code
_entity_poly.pdbx_strand_id
1 'polypeptide(L)'
;MRPFLGTADRRTLLLFLGLVSLVGLIAWPAFLGRIQYARTRAELAAIRDAASRAELRSVGKMFTSLARIIGPTVVNVSSKRRLATVADEIAALRGLQPSNATAEEVGSGVIVEPHGVIVTNYHVVANSSEIDVAMHDGRRFAAVFVGADPATDLAVLRIDATELHAAEWGDSDTIEPGEMVWAIGNPFGLDRTITYGIVSAVGRKGVLESPYQEFLQTDAAINPGSSGGPLVDVHGRVMGITTAIVGKDYSGIGFAIPSNNARQVCREILEDGYVERGYLGMALKSSGPDVFGVLVAAVEPKSPAALAGLRPGDLVVSFDGFPVAEPAGLFLHVTRTPIGEKVPLGLVRGGKEDTVVVQVGRRPR
;
A
#
# COMPACT_ATOMS: atom_id res chain seq x y z
N MET A 1 98.22 28.81 -0.79
CA MET A 1 97.31 27.69 -0.74
C MET A 1 96.21 27.89 -1.86
N ARG A 2 96.31 27.12 -2.93
CA ARG A 2 95.28 27.13 -3.99
C ARG A 2 94.36 25.93 -3.75
N PRO A 3 93.01 26.08 -3.82
CA PRO A 3 92.11 24.96 -3.65
C PRO A 3 92.17 24.12 -4.91
N PHE A 4 92.38 22.81 -4.78
CA PHE A 4 92.20 21.79 -5.78
C PHE A 4 90.69 21.66 -6.07
N LEU A 5 90.23 22.32 -7.13
CA LEU A 5 89.02 21.94 -7.76
C LEU A 5 89.36 20.94 -8.88
N GLY A 6 89.29 19.67 -8.54
CA GLY A 6 89.44 18.61 -9.53
C GLY A 6 88.36 18.76 -10.68
N THR A 7 88.84 18.85 -11.92
CA THR A 7 88.05 18.86 -13.09
C THR A 7 87.30 17.49 -13.22
N ALA A 8 86.09 17.47 -12.80
CA ALA A 8 85.24 16.29 -13.05
C ALA A 8 85.29 15.98 -14.53
N ASP A 9 85.78 14.79 -14.88
CA ASP A 9 85.87 14.33 -16.27
C ASP A 9 84.51 14.44 -16.92
N ARG A 10 84.45 15.02 -18.10
CA ARG A 10 83.21 15.23 -18.89
C ARG A 10 82.39 13.95 -19.02
N ARG A 11 83.00 12.81 -19.03
CA ARG A 11 82.39 11.49 -19.02
C ARG A 11 81.64 11.18 -17.72
N THR A 12 82.26 11.52 -16.54
CA THR A 12 81.63 11.33 -15.23
C THR A 12 80.36 12.19 -15.09
N LEU A 13 80.42 13.45 -15.57
CA LEU A 13 79.34 14.36 -15.53
C LEU A 13 78.16 13.87 -16.45
N LEU A 14 78.48 13.37 -17.66
CA LEU A 14 77.49 12.80 -18.59
C LEU A 14 76.83 11.52 -18.03
N LEU A 15 77.64 10.64 -17.41
CA LEU A 15 77.10 9.44 -16.76
C LEU A 15 76.21 9.79 -15.54
N PHE A 16 76.57 10.80 -14.77
CA PHE A 16 75.75 11.28 -13.67
C PHE A 16 74.40 11.86 -14.17
N LEU A 17 74.43 12.70 -15.20
CA LEU A 17 73.23 13.25 -15.82
C LEU A 17 72.34 12.17 -16.45
N GLY A 18 72.96 11.16 -17.10
CA GLY A 18 72.24 9.99 -17.65
C GLY A 18 71.56 9.17 -16.55
N LEU A 19 72.25 8.94 -15.43
CA LEU A 19 71.70 8.22 -14.26
C LEU A 19 70.53 8.98 -13.63
N VAL A 20 70.67 10.31 -13.43
CA VAL A 20 69.61 11.15 -12.89
C VAL A 20 68.38 11.17 -13.81
N SER A 21 68.61 11.24 -15.16
CA SER A 21 67.55 11.18 -16.14
C SER A 21 66.84 9.82 -16.15
N LEU A 22 67.60 8.72 -16.00
CA LEU A 22 67.04 7.36 -15.97
C LEU A 22 66.22 7.13 -14.69
N VAL A 23 66.74 7.59 -13.52
CA VAL A 23 66.02 7.53 -12.25
C VAL A 23 64.76 8.38 -12.31
N GLY A 24 64.83 9.58 -12.92
CA GLY A 24 63.68 10.44 -13.14
C GLY A 24 62.62 9.75 -13.99
N LEU A 25 63.00 9.10 -15.10
CA LEU A 25 62.12 8.41 -16.03
C LEU A 25 61.42 7.21 -15.36
N ILE A 26 62.10 6.48 -14.50
CA ILE A 26 61.56 5.35 -13.72
C ILE A 26 60.66 5.82 -12.59
N ALA A 27 61.04 6.88 -11.88
CA ALA A 27 60.27 7.39 -10.73
C ALA A 27 59.09 8.27 -11.14
N TRP A 28 59.08 8.86 -12.35
CA TRP A 28 58.08 9.79 -12.84
C TRP A 28 56.66 9.22 -12.87
N PRO A 29 56.40 7.99 -13.37
CA PRO A 29 55.06 7.40 -13.35
C PRO A 29 54.55 7.19 -11.93
N ALA A 30 55.38 6.74 -11.02
CA ALA A 30 55.03 6.55 -9.61
C ALA A 30 54.70 7.89 -8.92
N PHE A 31 55.46 8.94 -9.24
CA PHE A 31 55.22 10.30 -8.73
C PHE A 31 53.93 10.88 -9.28
N LEU A 32 53.65 10.75 -10.57
CA LEU A 32 52.39 11.15 -11.18
C LEU A 32 51.19 10.39 -10.59
N GLY A 33 51.34 9.08 -10.39
CA GLY A 33 50.29 8.26 -9.76
C GLY A 33 49.98 8.74 -8.33
N ARG A 34 50.99 9.12 -7.55
CA ARG A 34 50.80 9.69 -6.20
C ARG A 34 50.07 11.05 -6.24
N ILE A 35 50.39 11.91 -7.20
CA ILE A 35 49.71 13.22 -7.36
C ILE A 35 48.26 13.01 -7.77
N GLN A 36 48.02 12.14 -8.74
CA GLN A 36 46.65 11.81 -9.15
C GLN A 36 45.83 11.22 -8.00
N TYR A 37 46.39 10.26 -7.27
CA TYR A 37 45.74 9.69 -6.09
C TYR A 37 45.42 10.74 -5.03
N ALA A 38 46.37 11.65 -4.74
CA ALA A 38 46.15 12.72 -3.77
C ALA A 38 45.09 13.71 -4.21
N ARG A 39 45.03 14.06 -5.53
CA ARG A 39 43.98 14.88 -6.13
C ARG A 39 42.61 14.22 -6.04
N THR A 40 42.49 12.98 -6.51
CA THR A 40 41.20 12.24 -6.45
C THR A 40 40.75 12.08 -4.99
N ARG A 41 41.66 11.82 -4.07
CA ARG A 41 41.33 11.75 -2.62
C ARG A 41 40.84 13.08 -2.06
N ALA A 42 41.46 14.20 -2.46
CA ALA A 42 41.03 15.54 -2.05
C ALA A 42 39.67 15.92 -2.66
N GLU A 43 39.43 15.60 -3.93
CA GLU A 43 38.15 15.79 -4.61
C GLU A 43 37.04 14.97 -3.97
N LEU A 44 37.27 13.67 -3.69
CA LEU A 44 36.32 12.81 -3.00
C LEU A 44 36.05 13.29 -1.57
N ALA A 45 37.08 13.81 -0.84
CA ALA A 45 36.89 14.40 0.46
C ALA A 45 36.05 15.69 0.41
N ALA A 46 36.29 16.55 -0.59
CA ALA A 46 35.52 17.77 -0.82
C ALA A 46 34.04 17.47 -1.20
N ILE A 47 33.81 16.48 -2.07
CA ILE A 47 32.45 16.00 -2.42
C ILE A 47 31.76 15.44 -1.18
N ARG A 48 32.46 14.60 -0.38
CA ARG A 48 31.94 14.06 0.88
C ARG A 48 31.60 15.16 1.90
N ASP A 49 32.40 16.21 1.96
CA ASP A 49 32.22 17.33 2.91
C ASP A 49 31.09 18.27 2.46
N ALA A 50 30.95 18.52 1.15
CA ALA A 50 29.91 19.34 0.57
C ALA A 50 28.54 18.63 0.53
N ALA A 51 28.50 17.37 0.09
CA ALA A 51 27.25 16.58 0.03
C ALA A 51 26.75 16.15 1.40
N SER A 52 27.63 15.97 2.40
CA SER A 52 27.24 15.36 3.67
C SER A 52 26.66 16.33 4.70
N ARG A 53 26.68 17.65 4.50
CA ARG A 53 26.34 18.57 5.59
C ARG A 53 25.03 19.33 5.48
N ALA A 54 24.49 19.59 4.31
CA ALA A 54 23.24 20.35 4.16
C ALA A 54 22.09 19.49 3.63
N GLU A 55 22.27 18.82 2.49
CA GLU A 55 21.18 18.12 1.80
C GLU A 55 20.80 16.78 2.43
N LEU A 56 21.78 15.93 2.79
CA LEU A 56 21.50 14.66 3.48
C LEU A 56 20.92 14.87 4.88
N ARG A 57 21.30 15.97 5.57
CA ARG A 57 20.67 16.33 6.85
C ARG A 57 19.23 16.82 6.65
N SER A 58 18.90 17.46 5.52
CA SER A 58 17.53 17.89 5.24
C SER A 58 16.62 16.69 4.96
N VAL A 59 17.11 15.70 4.20
CA VAL A 59 16.38 14.43 3.97
C VAL A 59 16.17 13.70 5.29
N GLY A 60 17.19 13.52 6.10
CA GLY A 60 17.06 12.89 7.43
C GLY A 60 16.08 13.64 8.36
N LYS A 61 16.08 14.98 8.31
CA LYS A 61 15.10 15.79 9.05
C LYS A 61 13.67 15.61 8.52
N MET A 62 13.50 15.44 7.22
CA MET A 62 12.20 15.16 6.60
C MET A 62 11.62 13.86 7.18
N PHE A 63 12.39 12.76 7.19
CA PHE A 63 11.96 11.48 7.77
C PHE A 63 11.53 11.61 9.24
N THR A 64 12.36 12.29 10.05
CA THR A 64 12.03 12.48 11.47
C THR A 64 10.85 13.41 11.69
N SER A 65 10.64 14.40 10.83
CA SER A 65 9.49 15.29 10.88
C SER A 65 8.20 14.57 10.51
N LEU A 66 8.21 13.76 9.44
CA LEU A 66 7.08 12.92 9.06
C LEU A 66 6.69 11.96 10.20
N ALA A 67 7.67 11.30 10.81
CA ALA A 67 7.45 10.43 11.97
C ALA A 67 6.75 11.15 13.13
N ARG A 68 7.07 12.41 13.37
CA ARG A 68 6.48 13.23 14.44
C ARG A 68 5.08 13.73 14.08
N ILE A 69 4.84 14.06 12.82
CA ILE A 69 3.54 14.57 12.34
C ILE A 69 2.52 13.45 12.35
N ILE A 70 2.84 12.33 11.68
CA ILE A 70 1.87 11.26 11.47
C ILE A 70 1.77 10.30 12.67
N GLY A 71 2.84 10.19 13.46
CA GLY A 71 2.88 9.26 14.57
C GLY A 71 1.70 9.36 15.54
N PRO A 72 1.29 10.56 15.98
CA PRO A 72 0.14 10.71 16.87
C PRO A 72 -1.20 10.23 16.28
N THR A 73 -1.30 10.10 14.96
CA THR A 73 -2.51 9.67 14.26
C THR A 73 -2.60 8.16 14.07
N VAL A 74 -1.51 7.41 14.33
CA VAL A 74 -1.45 5.96 14.16
C VAL A 74 -1.60 5.26 15.50
N VAL A 75 -2.50 4.30 15.54
CA VAL A 75 -2.83 3.51 16.73
C VAL A 75 -2.52 2.03 16.50
N ASN A 76 -2.28 1.31 17.59
CA ASN A 76 -2.32 -0.14 17.59
C ASN A 76 -3.76 -0.59 17.82
N VAL A 77 -4.20 -1.56 17.02
CA VAL A 77 -5.51 -2.20 17.16
C VAL A 77 -5.27 -3.64 17.52
N SER A 78 -5.73 -4.06 18.68
CA SER A 78 -5.76 -5.47 19.09
C SER A 78 -7.20 -5.94 19.24
N SER A 79 -7.48 -7.10 18.73
CA SER A 79 -8.81 -7.69 18.76
C SER A 79 -8.76 -9.11 19.27
N LYS A 80 -9.76 -9.48 20.08
CA LYS A 80 -9.91 -10.84 20.59
C LYS A 80 -11.07 -11.52 19.89
N ARG A 81 -10.78 -12.65 19.28
CA ARG A 81 -11.76 -13.49 18.63
C ARG A 81 -11.89 -14.81 19.39
N ARG A 82 -13.13 -15.21 19.68
CA ARG A 82 -13.39 -16.54 20.25
C ARG A 82 -13.14 -17.61 19.19
N LEU A 83 -12.29 -18.57 19.51
CA LEU A 83 -12.08 -19.75 18.66
C LEU A 83 -13.22 -20.71 18.94
N ALA A 84 -14.17 -20.85 17.98
CA ALA A 84 -15.10 -21.97 17.96
C ALA A 84 -14.31 -23.22 17.54
N THR A 85 -14.12 -24.16 18.44
CA THR A 85 -13.47 -25.44 18.14
C THR A 85 -14.53 -26.51 17.95
N VAL A 86 -14.19 -27.61 17.24
CA VAL A 86 -15.05 -28.79 17.15
C VAL A 86 -15.38 -29.31 18.57
N ALA A 87 -14.47 -29.14 19.53
CA ALA A 87 -14.70 -29.42 20.93
C ALA A 87 -15.81 -28.58 21.55
N ASP A 88 -15.95 -27.31 21.13
CA ASP A 88 -17.03 -26.42 21.59
C ASP A 88 -18.39 -26.82 21.03
N GLU A 89 -18.44 -27.29 19.78
CA GLU A 89 -19.67 -27.86 19.19
C GLU A 89 -20.10 -29.12 19.93
N ILE A 90 -19.15 -30.01 20.25
CA ILE A 90 -19.42 -31.21 21.03
C ILE A 90 -19.81 -30.88 22.47
N ALA A 91 -19.18 -29.86 23.07
CA ALA A 91 -19.53 -29.37 24.42
C ALA A 91 -20.95 -28.78 24.44
N ALA A 92 -21.34 -28.00 23.45
CA ALA A 92 -22.69 -27.45 23.30
C ALA A 92 -23.74 -28.58 23.17
N LEU A 93 -23.48 -29.60 22.36
CA LEU A 93 -24.34 -30.79 22.20
C LEU A 93 -24.49 -31.59 23.52
N ARG A 94 -23.51 -31.49 24.41
CA ARG A 94 -23.50 -32.19 25.73
C ARG A 94 -23.94 -31.31 26.88
N GLY A 95 -24.36 -30.06 26.63
CA GLY A 95 -24.72 -29.10 27.68
C GLY A 95 -23.53 -28.64 28.53
N LEU A 96 -22.31 -28.81 28.07
CA LEU A 96 -21.07 -28.35 28.70
C LEU A 96 -20.71 -26.94 28.28
N GLN A 97 -19.96 -26.24 29.12
CA GLN A 97 -19.46 -24.91 28.78
C GLN A 97 -18.42 -25.00 27.64
N PRO A 98 -18.54 -24.17 26.60
CA PRO A 98 -17.54 -24.14 25.52
C PRO A 98 -16.19 -23.67 26.06
N SER A 99 -15.12 -24.02 25.35
CA SER A 99 -13.77 -23.54 25.69
C SER A 99 -13.68 -22.01 25.57
N ASN A 100 -12.94 -21.36 26.47
CA ASN A 100 -12.69 -19.92 26.39
C ASN A 100 -11.41 -19.61 25.57
N ALA A 101 -11.06 -20.51 24.63
CA ALA A 101 -9.92 -20.26 23.76
C ALA A 101 -10.16 -19.02 22.89
N THR A 102 -9.30 -18.02 23.03
CA THR A 102 -9.32 -16.80 22.23
C THR A 102 -8.05 -16.71 21.36
N ALA A 103 -8.20 -16.25 20.14
CA ALA A 103 -7.07 -15.78 19.34
C ALA A 103 -7.02 -14.26 19.42
N GLU A 104 -5.82 -13.73 19.53
CA GLU A 104 -5.57 -12.29 19.45
C GLU A 104 -5.03 -11.97 18.07
N GLU A 105 -5.65 -11.00 17.40
CA GLU A 105 -5.18 -10.42 16.14
C GLU A 105 -4.69 -9.02 16.44
N VAL A 106 -3.54 -8.64 15.85
CA VAL A 106 -2.92 -7.33 16.07
C VAL A 106 -2.66 -6.65 14.73
N GLY A 107 -3.09 -5.41 14.65
CA GLY A 107 -2.90 -4.54 13.50
C GLY A 107 -2.69 -3.10 13.91
N SER A 108 -2.80 -2.23 12.93
CA SER A 108 -2.72 -0.79 13.07
C SER A 108 -4.05 -0.13 12.70
N GLY A 109 -4.22 1.12 13.07
CA GLY A 109 -5.33 1.95 12.64
C GLY A 109 -4.89 3.39 12.46
N VAL A 110 -5.68 4.16 11.74
CA VAL A 110 -5.47 5.59 11.49
C VAL A 110 -6.63 6.37 12.07
N ILE A 111 -6.35 7.33 12.95
CA ILE A 111 -7.34 8.29 13.43
C ILE A 111 -7.62 9.25 12.28
N VAL A 112 -8.86 9.29 11.80
CA VAL A 112 -9.28 10.12 10.66
C VAL A 112 -10.19 11.28 11.07
N GLU A 113 -10.68 11.28 12.31
CA GLU A 113 -11.43 12.39 12.90
C GLU A 113 -10.99 12.65 14.35
N PRO A 114 -10.92 13.92 14.80
CA PRO A 114 -10.49 14.28 16.16
C PRO A 114 -11.41 13.73 17.27
N HIS A 115 -12.59 13.26 16.93
CA HIS A 115 -13.58 12.69 17.83
C HIS A 115 -13.52 11.17 17.96
N GLY A 116 -12.37 10.57 17.58
CA GLY A 116 -12.11 9.16 17.85
C GLY A 116 -12.55 8.20 16.74
N VAL A 117 -12.75 8.65 15.51
CA VAL A 117 -13.00 7.77 14.37
C VAL A 117 -11.67 7.23 13.87
N ILE A 118 -11.59 5.90 13.72
CA ILE A 118 -10.40 5.18 13.32
C ILE A 118 -10.76 4.27 12.15
N VAL A 119 -9.93 4.30 11.10
CA VAL A 119 -9.98 3.35 9.98
C VAL A 119 -8.90 2.29 10.19
N THR A 120 -9.26 1.03 9.96
CA THR A 120 -8.36 -0.13 9.99
C THR A 120 -8.77 -1.14 8.92
N ASN A 121 -8.05 -2.27 8.80
CA ASN A 121 -8.52 -3.37 7.95
C ASN A 121 -9.61 -4.20 8.64
N TYR A 122 -10.53 -4.72 7.81
CA TYR A 122 -11.60 -5.60 8.31
C TYR A 122 -11.04 -6.88 8.91
N HIS A 123 -10.05 -7.52 8.28
CA HIS A 123 -9.47 -8.78 8.78
C HIS A 123 -8.87 -8.63 10.18
N VAL A 124 -8.38 -7.44 10.57
CA VAL A 124 -7.85 -7.16 11.92
C VAL A 124 -8.93 -7.28 12.99
N VAL A 125 -10.18 -6.92 12.66
CA VAL A 125 -11.30 -6.86 13.62
C VAL A 125 -12.43 -7.84 13.32
N ALA A 126 -12.26 -8.70 12.33
CA ALA A 126 -13.30 -9.63 11.91
C ALA A 126 -13.68 -10.62 13.02
N ASN A 127 -14.98 -10.73 13.28
CA ASN A 127 -15.55 -11.65 14.29
C ASN A 127 -14.99 -11.44 15.73
N SER A 128 -14.53 -10.23 16.05
CA SER A 128 -13.98 -9.91 17.35
C SER A 128 -15.09 -9.71 18.38
N SER A 129 -14.87 -10.20 19.60
CA SER A 129 -15.71 -9.95 20.76
C SER A 129 -15.30 -8.68 21.51
N GLU A 130 -14.02 -8.35 21.45
CA GLU A 130 -13.41 -7.19 22.10
C GLU A 130 -12.40 -6.56 21.16
N ILE A 131 -12.35 -5.24 21.11
CA ILE A 131 -11.39 -4.47 20.32
C ILE A 131 -10.79 -3.40 21.22
N ASP A 132 -9.48 -3.43 21.38
CA ASP A 132 -8.70 -2.47 22.14
C ASP A 132 -7.83 -1.63 21.21
N VAL A 133 -7.77 -0.33 21.50
CA VAL A 133 -6.94 0.64 20.76
C VAL A 133 -5.92 1.22 21.73
N ALA A 134 -4.63 1.08 21.38
CA ALA A 134 -3.55 1.72 22.13
C ALA A 134 -2.96 2.89 21.34
N MET A 135 -2.92 4.05 21.98
CA MET A 135 -2.37 5.29 21.43
C MET A 135 -0.85 5.34 21.57
N HIS A 136 -0.24 6.25 20.82
CA HIS A 136 1.20 6.49 20.84
C HIS A 136 1.75 6.99 22.21
N ASP A 137 0.89 7.61 23.01
CA ASP A 137 1.22 8.14 24.34
C ASP A 137 0.96 7.12 25.46
N GLY A 138 0.58 5.90 25.10
CA GLY A 138 0.31 4.80 26.04
C GLY A 138 -1.13 4.74 26.54
N ARG A 139 -2.00 5.70 26.21
CA ARG A 139 -3.44 5.60 26.53
C ARG A 139 -4.05 4.42 25.79
N ARG A 140 -4.99 3.75 26.46
CA ARG A 140 -5.74 2.62 25.90
C ARG A 140 -7.22 2.86 26.00
N PHE A 141 -7.97 2.46 24.97
CA PHE A 141 -9.40 2.63 24.89
C PHE A 141 -10.03 1.35 24.35
N ALA A 142 -11.17 0.96 24.93
CA ALA A 142 -12.05 0.01 24.28
C ALA A 142 -12.68 0.68 23.06
N ALA A 143 -12.63 0.03 21.91
CA ALA A 143 -13.19 0.55 20.68
C ALA A 143 -14.55 -0.08 20.38
N VAL A 144 -15.47 0.75 19.89
CA VAL A 144 -16.75 0.32 19.36
C VAL A 144 -16.59 0.06 17.85
N PHE A 145 -17.01 -1.11 17.42
CA PHE A 145 -17.13 -1.41 15.99
C PHE A 145 -18.33 -0.65 15.41
N VAL A 146 -18.08 0.25 14.45
CA VAL A 146 -19.11 1.04 13.76
C VAL A 146 -19.67 0.29 12.58
N GLY A 147 -18.79 -0.28 11.75
CA GLY A 147 -19.14 -1.05 10.59
C GLY A 147 -17.91 -1.45 9.79
N ALA A 148 -18.12 -2.25 8.74
CA ALA A 148 -17.06 -2.70 7.85
C ALA A 148 -17.55 -2.93 6.43
N ASP A 149 -16.61 -2.93 5.51
CA ASP A 149 -16.76 -3.42 4.15
C ASP A 149 -15.76 -4.56 3.90
N PRO A 150 -16.17 -5.82 4.08
CA PRO A 150 -15.29 -6.97 3.82
C PRO A 150 -14.76 -7.03 2.39
N ALA A 151 -15.48 -6.44 1.44
CA ALA A 151 -15.10 -6.46 0.03
C ALA A 151 -13.87 -5.61 -0.28
N THR A 152 -13.67 -4.50 0.44
CA THR A 152 -12.47 -3.67 0.37
C THR A 152 -11.49 -3.94 1.50
N ASP A 153 -11.83 -4.82 2.44
CA ASP A 153 -11.03 -5.10 3.65
C ASP A 153 -10.84 -3.86 4.54
N LEU A 154 -11.90 -3.05 4.71
CA LEU A 154 -11.90 -1.87 5.57
C LEU A 154 -12.90 -1.98 6.69
N ALA A 155 -12.56 -1.42 7.85
CA ALA A 155 -13.44 -1.29 9.00
C ALA A 155 -13.29 0.08 9.66
N VAL A 156 -14.37 0.55 10.27
CA VAL A 156 -14.42 1.79 11.03
C VAL A 156 -14.69 1.47 12.50
N LEU A 157 -13.84 2.02 13.34
CA LEU A 157 -13.94 1.94 14.80
C LEU A 157 -14.18 3.32 15.40
N ARG A 158 -14.72 3.35 16.59
CA ARG A 158 -14.86 4.58 17.40
C ARG A 158 -14.34 4.36 18.80
N ILE A 159 -13.54 5.30 19.30
CA ILE A 159 -13.12 5.36 20.70
C ILE A 159 -13.73 6.60 21.37
N ASP A 160 -14.00 6.50 22.65
CA ASP A 160 -14.46 7.63 23.46
C ASP A 160 -13.26 8.44 23.94
N ALA A 161 -12.73 9.28 23.06
CA ALA A 161 -11.61 10.16 23.33
C ALA A 161 -11.74 11.47 22.54
N THR A 162 -11.26 12.54 23.16
CA THR A 162 -11.26 13.88 22.58
C THR A 162 -9.83 14.39 22.41
N GLU A 163 -9.68 15.50 21.70
CA GLU A 163 -8.38 16.15 21.46
C GLU A 163 -7.36 15.23 20.78
N LEU A 164 -7.84 14.42 19.84
CA LEU A 164 -6.98 13.54 19.05
C LEU A 164 -6.45 14.26 17.82
N HIS A 165 -5.23 13.92 17.45
CA HIS A 165 -4.69 14.31 16.15
C HIS A 165 -5.24 13.38 15.08
N ALA A 166 -5.95 13.94 14.10
CA ALA A 166 -6.44 13.22 12.94
C ALA A 166 -5.44 13.34 11.79
N ALA A 167 -5.29 12.27 11.02
CA ALA A 167 -4.50 12.28 9.80
C ALA A 167 -5.22 13.04 8.68
N GLU A 168 -4.46 13.72 7.83
CA GLU A 168 -4.99 14.34 6.63
C GLU A 168 -5.07 13.32 5.49
N TRP A 169 -6.21 13.28 4.79
CA TRP A 169 -6.36 12.48 3.59
C TRP A 169 -5.64 13.16 2.40
N GLY A 170 -4.81 12.39 1.70
CA GLY A 170 -4.30 12.77 0.39
C GLY A 170 -5.28 12.36 -0.71
N ASP A 171 -4.97 12.73 -1.95
CA ASP A 171 -5.71 12.35 -3.15
C ASP A 171 -4.96 11.24 -3.88
N SER A 172 -5.39 9.99 -3.69
CA SER A 172 -4.74 8.82 -4.29
C SER A 172 -4.87 8.74 -5.81
N ASP A 173 -5.74 9.54 -6.44
CA ASP A 173 -5.86 9.56 -7.90
C ASP A 173 -4.76 10.40 -8.56
N THR A 174 -4.04 11.22 -7.76
CA THR A 174 -2.92 12.05 -8.23
C THR A 174 -1.56 11.41 -8.04
N ILE A 175 -1.45 10.31 -7.29
CA ILE A 175 -0.17 9.69 -6.99
C ILE A 175 0.37 8.92 -8.21
N GLU A 176 1.67 9.08 -8.47
CA GLU A 176 2.33 8.46 -9.62
C GLU A 176 3.38 7.42 -9.18
N PRO A 177 3.64 6.38 -10.01
CA PRO A 177 4.76 5.48 -9.78
C PRO A 177 6.09 6.24 -9.74
N GLY A 178 6.91 5.93 -8.72
CA GLY A 178 8.17 6.61 -8.44
C GLY A 178 8.10 7.63 -7.30
N GLU A 179 6.91 8.05 -6.87
CA GLU A 179 6.77 8.95 -5.73
C GLU A 179 7.14 8.26 -4.42
N MET A 180 7.81 9.00 -3.54
CA MET A 180 8.23 8.50 -2.23
C MET A 180 7.04 8.38 -1.28
N VAL A 181 6.97 7.25 -0.61
CA VAL A 181 5.92 6.95 0.39
C VAL A 181 6.50 6.30 1.64
N TRP A 182 5.81 6.47 2.76
CA TRP A 182 6.14 5.86 4.04
C TRP A 182 4.96 5.01 4.52
N ALA A 183 5.24 3.76 4.85
CA ALA A 183 4.29 2.90 5.55
C ALA A 183 4.57 2.99 7.05
N ILE A 184 3.51 3.25 7.84
CA ILE A 184 3.61 3.42 9.29
C ILE A 184 2.67 2.42 9.95
N GLY A 185 3.23 1.60 10.81
CA GLY A 185 2.49 0.63 11.59
C GLY A 185 2.89 0.63 13.04
N ASN A 186 2.13 -0.07 13.84
CA ASN A 186 2.44 -0.31 15.24
C ASN A 186 2.43 -1.83 15.51
N PRO A 187 3.36 -2.60 14.87
CA PRO A 187 3.41 -4.04 15.03
C PRO A 187 3.74 -4.39 16.48
N PHE A 188 3.03 -5.35 17.05
CA PHE A 188 3.26 -5.92 18.38
C PHE A 188 3.10 -4.96 19.58
N GLY A 189 2.48 -3.78 19.40
CA GLY A 189 2.40 -2.78 20.48
C GLY A 189 3.77 -2.25 20.93
N LEU A 190 4.82 -2.60 20.18
CA LEU A 190 6.18 -2.07 20.31
C LEU A 190 6.25 -0.79 19.47
N ASP A 191 7.14 0.13 19.87
CA ASP A 191 7.33 1.43 19.22
C ASP A 191 7.13 1.44 17.72
N ARG A 192 6.42 2.44 17.23
CA ARG A 192 6.03 2.65 15.83
C ARG A 192 7.15 2.27 14.86
N THR A 193 6.83 1.40 13.93
CA THR A 193 7.71 1.05 12.82
C THR A 193 7.37 1.94 11.63
N ILE A 194 8.38 2.62 11.10
CA ILE A 194 8.28 3.43 9.89
C ILE A 194 9.20 2.82 8.86
N THR A 195 8.63 2.47 7.72
CA THR A 195 9.39 2.03 6.54
C THR A 195 9.16 3.01 5.42
N TYR A 196 10.09 3.09 4.46
CA TYR A 196 9.94 3.95 3.30
C TYR A 196 10.23 3.19 2.02
N GLY A 197 9.68 3.68 0.95
CA GLY A 197 9.88 3.17 -0.38
C GLY A 197 9.27 4.13 -1.40
N ILE A 198 8.88 3.60 -2.54
CA ILE A 198 8.19 4.34 -3.60
C ILE A 198 6.86 3.67 -3.93
N VAL A 199 6.00 4.39 -4.61
CA VAL A 199 4.88 3.77 -5.32
C VAL A 199 5.44 3.01 -6.50
N SER A 200 5.32 1.68 -6.48
CA SER A 200 5.82 0.82 -7.56
C SER A 200 4.82 0.69 -8.71
N ALA A 201 3.52 0.77 -8.40
CA ALA A 201 2.44 0.78 -9.38
C ALA A 201 1.14 1.28 -8.76
N VAL A 202 0.21 1.73 -9.60
CA VAL A 202 -1.16 2.12 -9.23
C VAL A 202 -2.17 1.19 -9.91
N GLY A 203 -3.38 1.06 -9.34
CA GLY A 203 -4.48 0.31 -9.94
C GLY A 203 -4.24 -1.19 -10.05
N ARG A 204 -3.45 -1.81 -9.13
CA ARG A 204 -3.20 -3.26 -9.15
C ARG A 204 -4.46 -4.04 -8.79
N LYS A 205 -4.90 -4.89 -9.72
CA LYS A 205 -6.05 -5.79 -9.60
C LYS A 205 -5.60 -7.25 -9.47
N GLY A 206 -6.50 -8.11 -8.99
CA GLY A 206 -6.26 -9.56 -8.95
C GLY A 206 -5.21 -9.99 -7.92
N VAL A 207 -4.88 -9.15 -6.95
CA VAL A 207 -3.96 -9.47 -5.85
C VAL A 207 -4.66 -10.29 -4.79
N LEU A 208 -5.92 -9.98 -4.53
CA LEU A 208 -6.84 -10.78 -3.71
C LEU A 208 -8.03 -11.19 -4.57
N GLU A 209 -8.79 -12.19 -4.11
CA GLU A 209 -9.96 -12.70 -4.83
C GLU A 209 -11.15 -11.70 -4.84
N SER A 210 -10.97 -10.48 -4.34
CA SER A 210 -12.00 -9.45 -4.35
C SER A 210 -11.86 -8.53 -5.56
N PRO A 211 -12.86 -8.46 -6.43
CA PRO A 211 -12.88 -7.55 -7.57
C PRO A 211 -13.05 -6.07 -7.20
N TYR A 212 -13.34 -5.77 -5.93
CA TYR A 212 -13.46 -4.39 -5.43
C TYR A 212 -12.13 -3.70 -5.13
N GLN A 213 -11.03 -4.43 -5.25
CA GLN A 213 -9.74 -3.96 -4.79
C GLN A 213 -8.87 -3.55 -5.97
N GLU A 214 -8.55 -2.26 -6.00
CA GLU A 214 -7.48 -1.67 -6.80
C GLU A 214 -6.45 -1.15 -5.80
N PHE A 215 -5.23 -1.69 -5.83
CA PHE A 215 -4.22 -1.35 -4.85
C PHE A 215 -3.18 -0.39 -5.39
N LEU A 216 -2.65 0.45 -4.50
CA LEU A 216 -1.33 1.04 -4.64
C LEU A 216 -0.31 -0.04 -4.27
N GLN A 217 0.67 -0.26 -5.15
CA GLN A 217 1.79 -1.16 -4.87
C GLN A 217 2.99 -0.34 -4.43
N THR A 218 3.72 -0.79 -3.41
CA THR A 218 4.93 -0.14 -2.90
C THR A 218 5.99 -1.18 -2.54
N ASP A 219 7.26 -0.78 -2.57
CA ASP A 219 8.38 -1.55 -2.03
C ASP A 219 8.74 -1.15 -0.58
N ALA A 220 8.01 -0.19 0.00
CA ALA A 220 8.05 0.04 1.44
C ALA A 220 7.68 -1.25 2.18
N ALA A 221 8.51 -1.68 3.14
CA ALA A 221 8.30 -2.93 3.85
C ALA A 221 6.99 -2.90 4.66
N ILE A 222 6.06 -3.77 4.31
CA ILE A 222 4.80 -4.01 5.03
C ILE A 222 4.89 -5.39 5.67
N ASN A 223 4.75 -5.42 7.00
CA ASN A 223 4.87 -6.64 7.81
C ASN A 223 3.58 -6.88 8.60
N PRO A 224 3.35 -8.09 9.13
CA PRO A 224 2.25 -8.35 10.07
C PRO A 224 2.24 -7.33 11.21
N GLY A 225 1.06 -6.77 11.49
CA GLY A 225 0.89 -5.65 12.41
C GLY A 225 0.91 -4.27 11.76
N SER A 226 1.39 -4.12 10.52
CA SER A 226 1.26 -2.87 9.76
C SER A 226 -0.12 -2.73 9.09
N SER A 227 -0.87 -3.83 8.92
CA SER A 227 -2.23 -3.82 8.35
C SER A 227 -3.13 -2.82 9.06
N GLY A 228 -3.81 -1.97 8.29
CA GLY A 228 -4.67 -0.90 8.79
C GLY A 228 -3.95 0.41 9.09
N GLY A 229 -2.61 0.44 9.03
CA GLY A 229 -1.82 1.65 9.14
C GLY A 229 -1.82 2.50 7.85
N PRO A 230 -1.36 3.75 7.90
CA PRO A 230 -1.33 4.61 6.73
C PRO A 230 -0.10 4.36 5.85
N LEU A 231 -0.28 4.49 4.54
CA LEU A 231 0.75 4.81 3.57
C LEU A 231 0.67 6.32 3.30
N VAL A 232 1.73 7.06 3.60
CA VAL A 232 1.71 8.53 3.50
C VAL A 232 2.72 9.07 2.48
N ASP A 233 2.43 10.26 1.94
CA ASP A 233 3.31 11.00 1.05
C ASP A 233 4.36 11.82 1.82
N VAL A 234 5.18 12.59 1.10
CA VAL A 234 6.22 13.50 1.64
C VAL A 234 5.65 14.61 2.53
N HIS A 235 4.35 14.89 2.47
CA HIS A 235 3.66 15.89 3.28
C HIS A 235 2.99 15.29 4.52
N GLY A 236 3.01 13.95 4.67
CA GLY A 236 2.33 13.23 5.74
C GLY A 236 0.84 13.02 5.49
N ARG A 237 0.35 13.20 4.26
CA ARG A 237 -1.03 12.93 3.88
C ARG A 237 -1.22 11.44 3.60
N VAL A 238 -2.32 10.88 4.04
CA VAL A 238 -2.66 9.46 3.85
C VAL A 238 -3.04 9.22 2.39
N MET A 239 -2.18 8.52 1.65
CA MET A 239 -2.40 8.10 0.27
C MET A 239 -3.06 6.73 0.17
N GLY A 240 -3.00 5.94 1.25
CA GLY A 240 -3.66 4.64 1.32
C GLY A 240 -3.62 4.03 2.71
N ILE A 241 -4.37 2.94 2.88
CA ILE A 241 -4.37 2.09 4.09
C ILE A 241 -3.62 0.81 3.75
N THR A 242 -2.51 0.54 4.45
CA THR A 242 -1.69 -0.65 4.19
C THR A 242 -2.45 -1.92 4.52
N THR A 243 -2.32 -2.93 3.68
CA THR A 243 -2.86 -4.26 3.93
C THR A 243 -1.77 -5.30 3.73
N ALA A 244 -1.58 -6.18 4.72
CA ALA A 244 -0.64 -7.28 4.60
C ALA A 244 -1.28 -8.40 3.77
N ILE A 245 -0.84 -8.56 2.54
CA ILE A 245 -1.25 -9.66 1.69
C ILE A 245 -0.35 -10.84 2.01
N VAL A 246 -0.94 -11.88 2.57
CA VAL A 246 -0.24 -13.10 2.97
C VAL A 246 0.04 -13.96 1.73
N GLY A 247 1.27 -13.86 1.22
CA GLY A 247 1.80 -14.81 0.24
C GLY A 247 3.29 -14.96 0.47
N LYS A 248 3.77 -16.19 0.69
CA LYS A 248 5.21 -16.46 0.90
C LYS A 248 6.10 -16.03 -0.26
N ASP A 249 5.50 -15.72 -1.41
CA ASP A 249 6.19 -15.43 -2.68
C ASP A 249 6.31 -13.92 -2.99
N TYR A 250 5.78 -13.02 -2.13
CA TYR A 250 5.75 -11.58 -2.38
C TYR A 250 6.71 -10.77 -1.48
N SER A 251 7.90 -11.30 -1.21
CA SER A 251 8.91 -10.55 -0.44
C SER A 251 9.31 -9.26 -1.18
N GLY A 252 9.18 -8.11 -0.50
CA GLY A 252 9.49 -6.81 -1.09
C GLY A 252 8.36 -6.17 -1.90
N ILE A 253 7.14 -6.74 -1.83
CA ILE A 253 5.96 -6.14 -2.46
C ILE A 253 4.93 -5.87 -1.37
N GLY A 254 4.60 -4.59 -1.18
CA GLY A 254 3.54 -4.13 -0.29
C GLY A 254 2.35 -3.61 -1.06
N PHE A 255 1.18 -3.63 -0.43
CA PHE A 255 -0.06 -3.11 -1.00
C PHE A 255 -0.78 -2.19 -0.02
N ALA A 256 -1.46 -1.17 -0.59
CA ALA A 256 -2.32 -0.29 0.19
C ALA A 256 -3.62 -0.02 -0.57
N ILE A 257 -4.72 0.05 0.17
CA ILE A 257 -6.03 0.46 -0.35
C ILE A 257 -5.98 1.98 -0.56
N PRO A 258 -6.28 2.49 -1.77
CA PRO A 258 -6.21 3.92 -2.08
C PRO A 258 -7.02 4.79 -1.12
N SER A 259 -6.51 5.97 -0.78
CA SER A 259 -7.13 6.89 0.19
C SER A 259 -8.51 7.35 -0.23
N ASN A 260 -8.75 7.64 -1.52
CA ASN A 260 -10.07 8.05 -2.01
C ASN A 260 -11.11 6.96 -1.78
N ASN A 261 -10.74 5.69 -2.01
CA ASN A 261 -11.61 4.56 -1.72
C ASN A 261 -11.83 4.39 -0.21
N ALA A 262 -10.76 4.45 0.59
CA ALA A 262 -10.86 4.32 2.06
C ALA A 262 -11.71 5.44 2.68
N ARG A 263 -11.56 6.67 2.20
CA ARG A 263 -12.37 7.82 2.64
C ARG A 263 -13.84 7.68 2.28
N GLN A 264 -14.14 7.19 1.07
CA GLN A 264 -15.51 6.95 0.65
C GLN A 264 -16.18 5.87 1.51
N VAL A 265 -15.51 4.72 1.66
CA VAL A 265 -16.00 3.60 2.50
C VAL A 265 -16.20 4.03 3.95
N CYS A 266 -15.25 4.80 4.52
CA CYS A 266 -15.37 5.33 5.87
C CYS A 266 -16.61 6.21 6.03
N ARG A 267 -16.87 7.11 5.09
CA ARG A 267 -18.03 8.00 5.12
C ARG A 267 -19.34 7.20 5.03
N GLU A 268 -19.48 6.25 4.10
CA GLU A 268 -20.66 5.44 3.97
C GLU A 268 -20.94 4.60 5.23
N ILE A 269 -19.89 4.05 5.86
CA ILE A 269 -20.03 3.32 7.11
C ILE A 269 -20.47 4.24 8.26
N LEU A 270 -19.98 5.48 8.33
CA LEU A 270 -20.37 6.44 9.36
C LEU A 270 -21.81 6.91 9.20
N GLU A 271 -22.29 7.06 7.96
CA GLU A 271 -23.65 7.51 7.64
C GLU A 271 -24.67 6.38 7.80
N ASP A 272 -24.39 5.20 7.26
CA ASP A 272 -25.35 4.11 7.10
C ASP A 272 -25.02 2.84 7.91
N GLY A 273 -23.82 2.74 8.47
CA GLY A 273 -23.32 1.56 9.18
C GLY A 273 -22.75 0.47 8.28
N TYR A 274 -22.87 0.62 6.96
CA TYR A 274 -22.41 -0.34 5.96
C TYR A 274 -22.21 0.34 4.60
N VAL A 275 -21.54 -0.35 3.67
CA VAL A 275 -21.33 0.14 2.30
C VAL A 275 -22.37 -0.46 1.37
N GLU A 276 -23.13 0.41 0.70
CA GLU A 276 -24.05 0.00 -0.35
C GLU A 276 -23.33 -0.16 -1.68
N ARG A 277 -23.56 -1.30 -2.36
CA ARG A 277 -22.94 -1.54 -3.66
C ARG A 277 -23.98 -1.90 -4.69
N GLY A 278 -23.79 -1.35 -5.88
CA GLY A 278 -24.57 -1.72 -7.04
C GLY A 278 -24.48 -3.23 -7.31
N TYR A 279 -25.57 -3.80 -7.75
CA TYR A 279 -25.72 -5.23 -7.97
C TYR A 279 -26.62 -5.50 -9.18
N LEU A 280 -26.22 -6.47 -10.00
CA LEU A 280 -27.03 -6.92 -11.13
C LEU A 280 -27.53 -8.36 -10.98
N GLY A 281 -26.88 -9.21 -10.21
CA GLY A 281 -27.27 -10.60 -9.98
C GLY A 281 -26.97 -11.50 -11.16
N MET A 282 -25.72 -11.46 -11.62
CA MET A 282 -25.23 -12.35 -12.66
C MET A 282 -23.84 -12.88 -12.33
N ALA A 283 -23.60 -14.14 -12.68
CA ALA A 283 -22.28 -14.72 -12.66
C ALA A 283 -21.58 -14.45 -13.99
N LEU A 284 -20.34 -14.03 -13.93
CA LEU A 284 -19.55 -13.63 -15.08
C LEU A 284 -18.36 -14.56 -15.28
N LYS A 285 -17.92 -14.73 -16.52
CA LYS A 285 -16.65 -15.37 -16.84
C LYS A 285 -16.02 -14.72 -18.07
N SER A 286 -14.71 -14.89 -18.19
CA SER A 286 -13.98 -14.44 -19.37
C SER A 286 -14.50 -15.15 -20.62
N SER A 287 -14.59 -14.41 -21.71
CA SER A 287 -14.95 -14.90 -23.04
C SER A 287 -13.79 -15.60 -23.78
N GLY A 288 -12.56 -15.50 -23.22
CA GLY A 288 -11.32 -16.00 -23.84
C GLY A 288 -10.48 -14.87 -24.44
N PRO A 289 -9.23 -15.17 -24.83
CA PRO A 289 -8.26 -14.14 -25.23
C PRO A 289 -8.61 -13.42 -26.54
N ASP A 290 -9.36 -14.09 -27.44
CA ASP A 290 -9.65 -13.58 -28.79
C ASP A 290 -11.04 -12.94 -28.91
N VAL A 291 -11.82 -12.88 -27.83
CA VAL A 291 -13.18 -12.35 -27.83
C VAL A 291 -13.30 -11.19 -26.87
N PHE A 292 -13.53 -9.99 -27.40
CA PHE A 292 -13.78 -8.81 -26.56
C PHE A 292 -15.15 -8.89 -25.91
N GLY A 293 -15.19 -8.76 -24.58
CA GLY A 293 -16.43 -8.77 -23.79
C GLY A 293 -16.39 -9.76 -22.64
N VAL A 294 -17.46 -9.79 -21.86
CA VAL A 294 -17.65 -10.62 -20.67
C VAL A 294 -18.86 -11.53 -20.85
N LEU A 295 -18.67 -12.84 -20.72
CA LEU A 295 -19.73 -13.80 -20.88
C LEU A 295 -20.58 -13.91 -19.61
N VAL A 296 -21.90 -13.76 -19.73
CA VAL A 296 -22.86 -14.06 -18.68
C VAL A 296 -22.97 -15.58 -18.52
N ALA A 297 -22.48 -16.11 -17.41
CA ALA A 297 -22.51 -17.54 -17.11
C ALA A 297 -23.84 -17.99 -16.50
N ALA A 298 -24.42 -17.16 -15.62
CA ALA A 298 -25.70 -17.39 -14.99
C ALA A 298 -26.35 -16.05 -14.63
N VAL A 299 -27.68 -16.04 -14.49
CA VAL A 299 -28.48 -14.91 -14.04
C VAL A 299 -29.37 -15.37 -12.89
N GLU A 300 -29.29 -14.64 -11.77
CA GLU A 300 -30.09 -14.96 -10.59
C GLU A 300 -31.56 -14.60 -10.81
N PRO A 301 -32.50 -15.47 -10.42
CA PRO A 301 -33.92 -15.19 -10.55
C PRO A 301 -34.33 -13.91 -9.79
N LYS A 302 -35.18 -13.10 -10.38
CA LYS A 302 -35.70 -11.82 -9.82
C LYS A 302 -34.62 -10.74 -9.60
N SER A 303 -33.39 -10.96 -10.05
CA SER A 303 -32.33 -9.95 -10.02
C SER A 303 -32.58 -8.82 -11.03
N PRO A 304 -31.88 -7.68 -10.87
CA PRO A 304 -31.86 -6.60 -11.86
C PRO A 304 -31.52 -7.07 -13.27
N ALA A 305 -30.55 -7.96 -13.43
CA ALA A 305 -30.19 -8.55 -14.71
C ALA A 305 -31.35 -9.40 -15.30
N ALA A 306 -32.01 -10.23 -14.47
CA ALA A 306 -33.17 -11.01 -14.91
C ALA A 306 -34.33 -10.12 -15.34
N LEU A 307 -34.63 -9.05 -14.58
CA LEU A 307 -35.67 -8.09 -14.89
C LEU A 307 -35.39 -7.30 -16.18
N ALA A 308 -34.12 -7.03 -16.46
CA ALA A 308 -33.68 -6.41 -17.72
C ALA A 308 -33.64 -7.38 -18.91
N GLY A 309 -33.93 -8.68 -18.71
CA GLY A 309 -33.96 -9.69 -19.76
C GLY A 309 -32.61 -10.21 -20.21
N LEU A 310 -31.55 -10.06 -19.35
CA LEU A 310 -30.24 -10.71 -19.53
C LEU A 310 -30.37 -12.22 -19.36
N ARG A 311 -29.55 -12.97 -20.11
CA ARG A 311 -29.61 -14.44 -20.16
C ARG A 311 -28.23 -15.04 -20.13
N PRO A 312 -28.05 -16.26 -19.60
CA PRO A 312 -26.83 -17.01 -19.79
C PRO A 312 -26.51 -17.14 -21.30
N GLY A 313 -25.24 -16.88 -21.64
CA GLY A 313 -24.75 -16.85 -23.02
C GLY A 313 -24.68 -15.46 -23.65
N ASP A 314 -25.22 -14.40 -23.02
CA ASP A 314 -25.01 -13.04 -23.47
C ASP A 314 -23.52 -12.65 -23.31
N LEU A 315 -22.98 -11.96 -24.31
CA LEU A 315 -21.64 -11.40 -24.25
C LEU A 315 -21.76 -9.88 -24.03
N VAL A 316 -21.50 -9.43 -22.81
CA VAL A 316 -21.52 -8.01 -22.45
C VAL A 316 -20.26 -7.33 -22.98
N VAL A 317 -20.40 -6.28 -23.77
CA VAL A 317 -19.32 -5.54 -24.42
C VAL A 317 -19.19 -4.11 -23.93
N SER A 318 -20.25 -3.54 -23.34
CA SER A 318 -20.20 -2.21 -22.73
C SER A 318 -21.19 -2.07 -21.58
N PHE A 319 -20.86 -1.17 -20.64
CA PHE A 319 -21.72 -0.77 -19.53
C PHE A 319 -21.67 0.75 -19.42
N ASP A 320 -22.82 1.40 -19.48
CA ASP A 320 -22.93 2.87 -19.48
C ASP A 320 -22.02 3.57 -20.51
N GLY A 321 -21.90 3.01 -21.70
CA GLY A 321 -21.03 3.51 -22.76
C GLY A 321 -19.54 3.16 -22.60
N PHE A 322 -19.09 2.65 -21.44
CA PHE A 322 -17.71 2.23 -21.22
C PHE A 322 -17.49 0.80 -21.75
N PRO A 323 -16.43 0.57 -22.52
CA PRO A 323 -16.12 -0.76 -23.03
C PRO A 323 -15.71 -1.69 -21.89
N VAL A 324 -16.18 -2.94 -21.93
CA VAL A 324 -15.95 -3.96 -20.90
C VAL A 324 -15.28 -5.17 -21.54
N ALA A 325 -14.02 -5.43 -21.17
CA ALA A 325 -13.23 -6.55 -21.67
C ALA A 325 -13.13 -7.73 -20.69
N GLU A 326 -13.22 -7.45 -19.37
CA GLU A 326 -12.97 -8.42 -18.31
C GLU A 326 -14.07 -8.40 -17.24
N PRO A 327 -14.36 -9.55 -16.58
CA PRO A 327 -15.36 -9.64 -15.51
C PRO A 327 -15.14 -8.63 -14.39
N ALA A 328 -13.88 -8.43 -13.97
CA ALA A 328 -13.54 -7.48 -12.92
C ALA A 328 -13.87 -6.02 -13.30
N GLY A 329 -13.66 -5.63 -14.57
CA GLY A 329 -14.02 -4.30 -15.05
C GLY A 329 -15.51 -4.05 -15.01
N LEU A 330 -16.33 -4.99 -15.52
CA LEU A 330 -17.79 -4.88 -15.45
C LEU A 330 -18.27 -4.81 -14.01
N PHE A 331 -17.71 -5.65 -13.15
CA PHE A 331 -18.06 -5.68 -11.75
C PHE A 331 -17.80 -4.32 -11.06
N LEU A 332 -16.65 -3.70 -11.31
CA LEU A 332 -16.31 -2.38 -10.77
C LEU A 332 -17.27 -1.29 -11.25
N HIS A 333 -17.63 -1.28 -12.54
CA HIS A 333 -18.61 -0.33 -13.07
C HIS A 333 -19.96 -0.49 -12.36
N VAL A 334 -20.46 -1.72 -12.26
CA VAL A 334 -21.74 -2.01 -11.59
C VAL A 334 -21.73 -1.54 -10.14
N THR A 335 -20.67 -1.84 -9.40
CA THR A 335 -20.59 -1.55 -7.96
C THR A 335 -20.40 -0.07 -7.62
N ARG A 336 -19.85 0.71 -8.55
CA ARG A 336 -19.69 2.17 -8.43
C ARG A 336 -20.94 2.94 -8.89
N THR A 337 -21.86 2.27 -9.57
CA THR A 337 -23.09 2.89 -10.05
C THR A 337 -24.11 3.00 -8.91
N PRO A 338 -24.72 4.16 -8.69
CA PRO A 338 -25.73 4.34 -7.66
C PRO A 338 -26.89 3.36 -7.79
N ILE A 339 -27.39 2.88 -6.64
CA ILE A 339 -28.55 2.00 -6.60
C ILE A 339 -29.78 2.76 -7.13
N GLY A 340 -30.52 2.11 -8.01
CA GLY A 340 -31.70 2.69 -8.66
C GLY A 340 -31.39 3.35 -10.00
N GLU A 341 -30.16 3.60 -10.34
CA GLU A 341 -29.77 4.17 -11.63
C GLU A 341 -30.03 3.20 -12.76
N LYS A 342 -30.49 3.74 -13.89
CA LYS A 342 -30.80 2.99 -15.12
C LYS A 342 -29.66 3.23 -16.11
N VAL A 343 -28.95 2.18 -16.45
CA VAL A 343 -27.80 2.26 -17.34
C VAL A 343 -27.97 1.37 -18.56
N PRO A 344 -27.54 1.80 -19.75
CA PRO A 344 -27.49 0.98 -20.94
C PRO A 344 -26.35 -0.03 -20.84
N LEU A 345 -26.66 -1.29 -21.12
CA LEU A 345 -25.72 -2.41 -21.17
C LEU A 345 -25.72 -2.96 -22.59
N GLY A 346 -24.63 -2.75 -23.32
CA GLY A 346 -24.41 -3.28 -24.66
C GLY A 346 -23.98 -4.74 -24.62
N LEU A 347 -24.61 -5.58 -25.42
CA LEU A 347 -24.30 -7.01 -25.45
C LEU A 347 -24.40 -7.56 -26.88
N VAL A 348 -23.78 -8.73 -27.06
CA VAL A 348 -23.95 -9.54 -28.27
C VAL A 348 -24.69 -10.80 -27.88
N ARG A 349 -25.87 -11.04 -28.54
CA ARG A 349 -26.70 -12.22 -28.33
C ARG A 349 -26.94 -12.93 -29.66
N GLY A 350 -26.52 -14.19 -29.75
CA GLY A 350 -26.68 -14.95 -30.99
C GLY A 350 -25.98 -14.32 -32.21
N GLY A 351 -24.85 -13.64 -31.99
CA GLY A 351 -24.09 -12.95 -33.04
C GLY A 351 -24.67 -11.58 -33.46
N LYS A 352 -25.68 -11.05 -32.78
CA LYS A 352 -26.26 -9.74 -33.03
C LYS A 352 -26.04 -8.81 -31.86
N GLU A 353 -25.64 -7.59 -32.15
CA GLU A 353 -25.59 -6.53 -31.15
C GLU A 353 -26.96 -6.16 -30.65
N ASP A 354 -27.09 -5.95 -29.36
CA ASP A 354 -28.32 -5.54 -28.66
C ASP A 354 -27.92 -4.61 -27.48
N THR A 355 -28.90 -3.84 -27.01
CA THR A 355 -28.74 -2.98 -25.84
C THR A 355 -29.92 -3.15 -24.92
N VAL A 356 -29.66 -3.51 -23.67
CA VAL A 356 -30.69 -3.57 -22.63
C VAL A 356 -30.45 -2.50 -21.59
N VAL A 357 -31.52 -1.87 -21.10
CA VAL A 357 -31.42 -0.94 -19.98
C VAL A 357 -31.60 -1.73 -18.69
N VAL A 358 -30.61 -1.73 -17.82
CA VAL A 358 -30.67 -2.38 -16.53
C VAL A 358 -30.74 -1.34 -15.40
N GLN A 359 -31.62 -1.54 -14.45
CA GLN A 359 -31.65 -0.74 -13.23
C GLN A 359 -30.77 -1.41 -12.19
N VAL A 360 -29.71 -0.69 -11.74
CA VAL A 360 -28.83 -1.22 -10.74
C VAL A 360 -29.56 -1.39 -9.41
N GLY A 361 -29.56 -2.60 -8.90
CA GLY A 361 -30.19 -2.96 -7.63
C GLY A 361 -29.24 -2.96 -6.45
N ARG A 362 -29.79 -3.26 -5.27
CA ARG A 362 -29.03 -3.51 -4.05
C ARG A 362 -28.67 -4.99 -3.96
N ARG A 363 -27.46 -5.30 -3.56
CA ARG A 363 -27.06 -6.69 -3.30
C ARG A 363 -27.89 -7.26 -2.14
N PRO A 364 -28.53 -8.43 -2.30
CA PRO A 364 -29.18 -9.10 -1.18
C PRO A 364 -28.22 -9.36 -0.04
N ARG A 365 -28.69 -9.19 1.20
CA ARG A 365 -27.91 -9.49 2.42
C ARG A 365 -27.81 -10.98 2.67
#